data_146d691ac5391edec76e0bdfb6bd0430
#
_entry.id   146d691ac5391edec76e0bdfb6bd0430
#
_cell.length_a   1.000
_cell.length_b   1.000
_cell.length_c   1.000
_cell.angle_alpha   90.00
_cell.angle_beta   90.00
_cell.angle_gamma   90.00
#
_symmetry.space_group_name_H-M   'P 1'
#
loop_
_entity.id
_entity.type
_entity.pdbx_description
1 polymer ?
#
loop_
_entity_poly.entity_id
_entity_poly.type
_entity_poly.pdbx_seq_one_letter_code
_entity_poly.pdbx_strand_id
1 'polypeptide(L)'
;MTLHVPKLKGITFETAIIERYRRRETSIEEALIEMYLAGVSVRRVEDITEALWGTRVSSGTISNLNQKAYEHIETWRCRPLTGEYAYVYMDGVYLKRSWGDEIQNVSVLVAIGVGQDGYREILGAAEGMKEDYESWKTFLLWLKERGLKGVRLFIGDKNLGMLETIGEVFPEAKYQRCIVHFYRNVFSAIPRGKMRRVSMMLKAIHAQESKKAAREKAQQVVEELKEMKLGKAAQKVEDSIEETLTFMGFPSQHWTRIRTNNMLERVNREIKRRTRAIGAFPDGNSALMLVCARLRHVAGSCWGEKRYMNMDHLLEIDNSQSQTLVG
;
A
#
# COMPACT_ATOMS: atom_id res chain seq x y z
N MET A 1 10.50 39.07 -20.82
CA MET A 1 10.64 40.37 -20.17
C MET A 1 12.09 40.50 -19.73
N THR A 2 12.84 41.49 -20.26
CA THR A 2 14.24 41.71 -19.88
C THR A 2 14.26 42.77 -18.77
N LEU A 3 14.66 42.40 -17.56
CA LEU A 3 14.79 43.32 -16.44
C LEU A 3 16.16 43.99 -16.51
N HIS A 4 16.21 45.30 -16.69
CA HIS A 4 17.41 46.10 -16.55
C HIS A 4 17.62 46.51 -15.10
N VAL A 5 18.54 45.81 -14.41
CA VAL A 5 18.90 46.17 -13.03
C VAL A 5 20.06 47.17 -13.06
N PRO A 6 19.88 48.39 -12.56
CA PRO A 6 20.96 49.37 -12.52
C PRO A 6 22.06 48.91 -11.54
N LYS A 7 23.34 48.93 -11.96
CA LYS A 7 24.47 48.66 -11.08
C LYS A 7 24.80 49.94 -10.27
N LEU A 8 24.40 49.95 -9.03
CA LEU A 8 24.77 51.00 -8.08
C LEU A 8 26.21 50.72 -7.51
N LYS A 9 27.16 51.63 -7.68
CA LYS A 9 28.50 51.52 -7.09
C LYS A 9 28.40 51.93 -5.62
N GLY A 10 28.83 51.05 -4.71
CA GLY A 10 29.02 51.37 -3.27
C GLY A 10 27.77 51.25 -2.39
N ILE A 11 26.62 50.81 -2.90
CA ILE A 11 25.43 50.55 -2.11
C ILE A 11 24.99 49.11 -2.36
N THR A 12 24.86 48.33 -1.27
CA THR A 12 24.26 46.98 -1.34
C THR A 12 22.73 47.12 -1.40
N PHE A 13 22.17 46.92 -2.55
CA PHE A 13 20.70 46.90 -2.71
C PHE A 13 20.19 45.46 -2.50
N GLU A 14 19.49 45.21 -1.41
CA GLU A 14 18.76 44.00 -1.19
C GLU A 14 17.32 44.20 -1.72
N THR A 15 16.98 43.41 -2.75
CA THR A 15 15.62 43.41 -3.25
C THR A 15 14.77 42.51 -2.36
N ALA A 16 13.63 43.00 -1.87
CA ALA A 16 12.68 42.24 -1.07
C ALA A 16 11.96 41.12 -1.89
N ILE A 17 12.07 41.16 -3.21
CA ILE A 17 11.33 40.24 -4.12
C ILE A 17 12.26 39.27 -4.84
N ILE A 18 13.53 39.60 -5.07
CA ILE A 18 14.47 38.77 -5.82
C ILE A 18 15.68 38.49 -4.95
N GLU A 19 15.81 37.26 -4.45
CA GLU A 19 17.00 36.81 -3.74
C GLU A 19 18.24 36.80 -4.67
N ARG A 20 19.33 37.40 -4.22
CA ARG A 20 20.60 37.46 -4.94
C ARG A 20 21.10 36.06 -5.27
N TYR A 21 21.50 35.85 -6.53
CA TYR A 21 22.03 34.57 -7.05
C TYR A 21 21.03 33.42 -7.25
N ARG A 22 19.73 33.60 -7.01
CA ARG A 22 18.74 32.60 -7.41
C ARG A 22 18.37 32.76 -8.87
N ARG A 23 18.50 31.67 -9.62
CA ARG A 23 18.11 31.63 -11.04
C ARG A 23 16.59 31.49 -11.25
N ARG A 24 15.84 31.15 -10.18
CA ARG A 24 14.39 30.94 -10.20
C ARG A 24 13.76 31.34 -8.90
N GLU A 25 12.51 31.68 -8.96
CA GLU A 25 11.67 31.98 -7.82
C GLU A 25 11.32 30.68 -7.06
N THR A 26 11.27 30.72 -5.73
CA THR A 26 10.98 29.56 -4.86
C THR A 26 9.64 28.93 -5.21
N SER A 27 8.62 29.75 -5.53
CA SER A 27 7.28 29.30 -5.94
C SER A 27 7.30 28.43 -7.19
N ILE A 28 8.19 28.70 -8.14
CA ILE A 28 8.35 27.88 -9.35
C ILE A 28 8.99 26.53 -9.01
N GLU A 29 10.00 26.51 -8.13
CA GLU A 29 10.61 25.27 -7.68
C GLU A 29 9.61 24.39 -6.93
N GLU A 30 8.83 24.96 -6.03
CA GLU A 30 7.76 24.28 -5.30
C GLU A 30 6.69 23.73 -6.25
N ALA A 31 6.25 24.49 -7.22
CA ALA A 31 5.30 24.03 -8.24
C ALA A 31 5.84 22.85 -9.07
N LEU A 32 7.12 22.87 -9.44
CA LEU A 32 7.75 21.76 -10.15
C LEU A 32 7.87 20.49 -9.28
N ILE A 33 8.20 20.65 -7.99
CA ILE A 33 8.22 19.55 -7.04
C ILE A 33 6.80 18.96 -6.89
N GLU A 34 5.78 19.79 -6.72
CA GLU A 34 4.39 19.31 -6.62
C GLU A 34 3.91 18.63 -7.91
N MET A 35 4.27 19.13 -9.09
CA MET A 35 3.98 18.44 -10.37
C MET A 35 4.62 17.04 -10.39
N TYR A 36 5.87 16.91 -9.96
CA TYR A 36 6.55 15.61 -9.88
C TYR A 36 5.87 14.69 -8.86
N LEU A 37 5.55 15.19 -7.67
CA LEU A 37 4.84 14.46 -6.61
C LEU A 37 3.44 14.02 -7.05
N ALA A 38 2.73 14.87 -7.81
CA ALA A 38 1.46 14.52 -8.44
C ALA A 38 1.59 13.47 -9.56
N GLY A 39 2.83 13.14 -9.93
CA GLY A 39 3.14 12.10 -10.90
C GLY A 39 3.26 12.59 -12.34
N VAL A 40 3.52 13.85 -12.59
CA VAL A 40 3.89 14.37 -13.92
C VAL A 40 5.30 13.87 -14.27
N SER A 41 5.49 13.31 -15.47
CA SER A 41 6.83 12.85 -15.87
C SER A 41 7.78 14.04 -16.08
N VAL A 42 9.08 13.80 -15.86
CA VAL A 42 10.13 14.83 -16.09
C VAL A 42 10.01 15.47 -17.46
N ARG A 43 9.84 14.67 -18.52
CA ARG A 43 9.64 15.17 -19.89
C ARG A 43 8.40 16.05 -20.02
N ARG A 44 7.31 15.68 -19.34
CA ARG A 44 6.08 16.48 -19.33
C ARG A 44 6.24 17.78 -18.52
N VAL A 45 7.05 17.76 -17.47
CA VAL A 45 7.42 18.98 -16.72
C VAL A 45 8.19 19.94 -17.62
N GLU A 46 9.14 19.46 -18.43
CA GLU A 46 9.85 20.27 -19.43
C GLU A 46 8.89 20.92 -20.42
N ASP A 47 7.95 20.15 -20.99
CA ASP A 47 6.93 20.67 -21.92
C ASP A 47 6.05 21.74 -21.26
N ILE A 48 5.62 21.51 -20.03
CA ILE A 48 4.79 22.46 -19.27
C ILE A 48 5.56 23.74 -18.96
N THR A 49 6.82 23.64 -18.55
CA THR A 49 7.65 24.82 -18.26
C THR A 49 7.93 25.64 -19.51
N GLU A 50 8.15 24.98 -20.64
CA GLU A 50 8.29 25.68 -21.94
C GLU A 50 7.00 26.40 -22.32
N ALA A 51 5.85 25.75 -22.17
CA ALA A 51 4.55 26.33 -22.50
C ALA A 51 4.16 27.51 -21.60
N LEU A 52 4.44 27.41 -20.28
CA LEU A 52 4.03 28.44 -19.31
C LEU A 52 5.03 29.60 -19.22
N TRP A 53 6.33 29.33 -19.33
CA TRP A 53 7.38 30.32 -19.08
C TRP A 53 8.33 30.57 -20.27
N GLY A 54 8.11 29.87 -21.38
CA GLY A 54 8.90 30.04 -22.60
C GLY A 54 10.35 29.51 -22.46
N THR A 55 10.67 28.78 -21.41
CA THR A 55 12.00 28.22 -21.15
C THR A 55 11.93 26.78 -20.70
N ARG A 56 12.74 25.91 -21.32
CA ARG A 56 12.91 24.53 -20.87
C ARG A 56 13.75 24.48 -19.60
N VAL A 57 13.30 23.70 -18.66
CA VAL A 57 14.10 23.38 -17.46
C VAL A 57 15.18 22.39 -17.86
N SER A 58 16.46 22.68 -17.56
CA SER A 58 17.55 21.76 -17.89
C SER A 58 17.48 20.47 -17.09
N SER A 59 17.98 19.35 -17.65
CA SER A 59 18.05 18.06 -16.99
C SER A 59 18.76 18.10 -15.62
N GLY A 60 19.82 18.91 -15.50
CA GLY A 60 20.52 19.13 -14.23
C GLY A 60 19.65 19.81 -13.17
N THR A 61 18.78 20.74 -13.56
CA THR A 61 17.83 21.36 -12.64
C THR A 61 16.78 20.36 -12.18
N ILE A 62 16.29 19.51 -13.08
CA ILE A 62 15.32 18.47 -12.75
C ILE A 62 15.94 17.46 -11.78
N SER A 63 17.22 17.10 -11.94
CA SER A 63 17.93 16.24 -11.01
C SER A 63 18.00 16.84 -9.59
N ASN A 64 18.30 18.13 -9.48
CA ASN A 64 18.31 18.83 -8.18
C ASN A 64 16.91 18.94 -7.56
N LEU A 65 15.87 19.14 -8.39
CA LEU A 65 14.47 19.15 -7.93
C LEU A 65 14.02 17.77 -7.45
N ASN A 66 14.45 16.69 -8.12
CA ASN A 66 14.19 15.33 -7.68
C ASN A 66 14.80 15.07 -6.29
N GLN A 67 16.01 15.56 -6.02
CA GLN A 67 16.63 15.43 -4.71
C GLN A 67 15.81 16.13 -3.62
N LYS A 68 15.39 17.37 -3.84
CA LYS A 68 14.48 18.09 -2.92
C LYS A 68 13.15 17.38 -2.76
N ALA A 69 12.56 16.86 -3.85
CA ALA A 69 11.32 16.09 -3.80
C ALA A 69 11.49 14.82 -2.94
N TYR A 70 12.64 14.16 -3.02
CA TYR A 70 12.93 12.96 -2.21
C TYR A 70 12.98 13.28 -0.71
N GLU A 71 13.52 14.41 -0.31
CA GLU A 71 13.51 14.85 1.10
C GLU A 71 12.08 15.04 1.63
N HIS A 72 11.20 15.67 0.84
CA HIS A 72 9.79 15.82 1.20
C HIS A 72 9.05 14.49 1.26
N ILE A 73 9.33 13.58 0.31
CA ILE A 73 8.74 12.24 0.28
C ILE A 73 9.22 11.44 1.49
N GLU A 74 10.51 11.48 1.80
CA GLU A 74 11.10 10.75 2.91
C GLU A 74 10.58 11.25 4.25
N THR A 75 10.45 12.56 4.43
CA THR A 75 9.82 13.17 5.62
C THR A 75 8.39 12.65 5.79
N TRP A 76 7.61 12.62 4.71
CA TRP A 76 6.25 12.09 4.75
C TRP A 76 6.23 10.57 5.03
N ARG A 77 7.11 9.80 4.42
CA ARG A 77 7.22 8.36 4.60
C ARG A 77 7.57 7.98 6.03
N CYS A 78 8.51 8.73 6.64
CA CYS A 78 9.03 8.49 7.99
C CYS A 78 8.24 9.20 9.11
N ARG A 79 7.13 9.87 8.78
CA ARG A 79 6.34 10.59 9.80
C ARG A 79 5.87 9.67 10.92
N PRO A 80 5.76 10.15 12.17
CA PRO A 80 5.18 9.39 13.27
C PRO A 80 3.74 8.96 12.97
N LEU A 81 3.36 7.77 13.42
CA LEU A 81 2.00 7.26 13.38
C LEU A 81 1.35 7.53 14.75
N THR A 82 0.43 8.48 14.81
CA THR A 82 -0.14 8.96 16.08
C THR A 82 -1.44 8.25 16.45
N GLY A 83 -2.09 7.59 15.49
CA GLY A 83 -3.35 6.89 15.68
C GLY A 83 -3.18 5.44 16.17
N GLU A 84 -4.32 4.82 16.48
CA GLU A 84 -4.43 3.38 16.63
C GLU A 84 -5.16 2.81 15.41
N TYR A 85 -4.63 1.69 14.89
CA TYR A 85 -5.09 1.11 13.62
C TYR A 85 -5.53 -0.32 13.83
N ALA A 86 -6.84 -0.55 13.99
CA ALA A 86 -7.38 -1.88 14.26
C ALA A 86 -7.17 -2.86 13.09
N TYR A 87 -7.20 -2.36 11.86
CA TYR A 87 -7.03 -3.16 10.64
C TYR A 87 -5.85 -2.64 9.83
N VAL A 88 -4.93 -3.53 9.45
CA VAL A 88 -3.77 -3.20 8.63
C VAL A 88 -3.74 -4.11 7.41
N TYR A 89 -3.74 -3.51 6.23
CA TYR A 89 -3.64 -4.19 4.93
C TYR A 89 -2.20 -4.12 4.44
N MET A 90 -1.64 -5.25 4.04
CA MET A 90 -0.26 -5.35 3.57
C MET A 90 -0.17 -6.09 2.25
N ASP A 91 0.73 -5.65 1.39
CA ASP A 91 1.03 -6.28 0.10
C ASP A 91 2.39 -5.84 -0.42
N GLY A 92 2.97 -6.64 -1.30
CA GLY A 92 4.19 -6.30 -2.03
C GLY A 92 3.88 -5.87 -3.47
N VAL A 93 4.55 -4.84 -3.94
CA VAL A 93 4.50 -4.39 -5.33
C VAL A 93 5.84 -4.69 -5.99
N TYR A 94 5.85 -5.63 -6.94
CA TYR A 94 7.05 -5.94 -7.71
C TYR A 94 7.26 -4.92 -8.83
N LEU A 95 8.46 -4.34 -8.85
CA LEU A 95 8.96 -3.40 -9.84
C LEU A 95 10.24 -3.93 -10.47
N LYS A 96 10.55 -3.45 -11.67
CA LYS A 96 11.79 -3.80 -12.38
C LYS A 96 12.88 -2.79 -12.03
N ARG A 97 14.04 -3.29 -11.63
CA ARG A 97 15.24 -2.53 -11.35
C ARG A 97 16.36 -2.99 -12.26
N SER A 98 17.16 -2.07 -12.77
CA SER A 98 18.40 -2.35 -13.46
C SER A 98 19.50 -2.59 -12.42
N TRP A 99 20.24 -3.69 -12.53
CA TRP A 99 21.38 -4.03 -11.70
C TRP A 99 22.54 -4.43 -12.61
N GLY A 100 23.46 -3.50 -12.87
CA GLY A 100 24.46 -3.69 -13.92
C GLY A 100 23.74 -3.88 -15.27
N ASP A 101 24.04 -4.99 -15.96
CA ASP A 101 23.43 -5.33 -17.26
C ASP A 101 22.17 -6.20 -17.13
N GLU A 102 21.73 -6.54 -15.90
CA GLU A 102 20.57 -7.38 -15.64
C GLU A 102 19.38 -6.59 -15.09
N ILE A 103 18.16 -7.04 -15.45
CA ILE A 103 16.92 -6.53 -14.88
C ILE A 103 16.45 -7.48 -13.78
N GLN A 104 16.44 -7.00 -12.55
CA GLN A 104 15.95 -7.74 -11.40
C GLN A 104 14.61 -7.16 -10.90
N ASN A 105 13.79 -8.00 -10.27
CA ASN A 105 12.60 -7.54 -9.58
C ASN A 105 12.98 -7.06 -8.18
N VAL A 106 12.51 -5.88 -7.81
CA VAL A 106 12.52 -5.36 -6.44
C VAL A 106 11.09 -5.32 -5.93
N SER A 107 10.87 -5.73 -4.70
CA SER A 107 9.58 -5.59 -4.03
C SER A 107 9.54 -4.28 -3.25
N VAL A 108 8.44 -3.54 -3.35
CA VAL A 108 8.12 -2.43 -2.45
C VAL A 108 6.95 -2.88 -1.59
N LEU A 109 7.20 -3.05 -0.30
CA LEU A 109 6.20 -3.41 0.69
C LEU A 109 5.37 -2.18 1.05
N VAL A 110 4.05 -2.32 1.10
CA VAL A 110 3.12 -1.23 1.39
C VAL A 110 2.16 -1.65 2.49
N ALA A 111 1.91 -0.76 3.45
CA ALA A 111 0.92 -0.95 4.49
C ALA A 111 -0.09 0.22 4.53
N ILE A 112 -1.36 -0.14 4.68
CA ILE A 112 -2.48 0.80 4.84
C ILE A 112 -3.24 0.41 6.10
N GLY A 113 -3.46 1.37 7.01
CA GLY A 113 -4.24 1.19 8.22
C GLY A 113 -5.65 1.76 8.12
N VAL A 114 -6.55 1.24 8.95
CA VAL A 114 -7.84 1.84 9.25
C VAL A 114 -7.83 2.24 10.71
N GLY A 115 -7.92 3.55 10.96
CA GLY A 115 -7.91 4.15 12.29
C GLY A 115 -9.21 3.89 13.06
N GLN A 116 -9.20 4.21 14.36
CA GLN A 116 -10.39 4.13 15.20
C GLN A 116 -11.51 5.08 14.75
N ASP A 117 -11.17 6.14 14.04
CA ASP A 117 -12.11 7.07 13.40
C ASP A 117 -12.77 6.50 12.13
N GLY A 118 -12.29 5.34 11.66
CA GLY A 118 -12.76 4.66 10.46
C GLY A 118 -12.20 5.21 9.15
N TYR A 119 -11.24 6.12 9.20
CA TYR A 119 -10.53 6.60 8.03
C TYR A 119 -9.33 5.72 7.69
N ARG A 120 -8.91 5.79 6.43
CA ARG A 120 -7.75 5.04 5.93
C ARG A 120 -6.53 5.94 5.96
N GLU A 121 -5.43 5.35 6.36
CA GLU A 121 -4.14 6.01 6.31
C GLU A 121 -3.10 5.11 5.65
N ILE A 122 -2.26 5.67 4.79
CA ILE A 122 -1.08 4.99 4.29
C ILE A 122 -0.04 5.02 5.39
N LEU A 123 0.21 3.87 6.01
CA LEU A 123 1.14 3.75 7.13
C LEU A 123 2.59 3.86 6.67
N GLY A 124 2.90 3.32 5.49
CA GLY A 124 4.24 3.41 4.94
C GLY A 124 4.47 2.50 3.75
N ALA A 125 5.65 2.69 3.16
CA ALA A 125 6.22 1.79 2.18
C ALA A 125 7.73 1.67 2.41
N ALA A 126 8.30 0.50 2.11
CA ALA A 126 9.73 0.24 2.21
C ALA A 126 10.18 -0.68 1.07
N GLU A 127 11.44 -0.57 0.69
CA GLU A 127 12.05 -1.51 -0.23
C GLU A 127 12.25 -2.85 0.49
N GLY A 128 11.82 -3.95 -0.15
CA GLY A 128 12.19 -5.31 0.22
C GLY A 128 12.95 -5.93 -0.96
N MET A 129 14.06 -6.58 -0.70
CA MET A 129 14.77 -7.29 -1.77
C MET A 129 13.88 -8.38 -2.38
N LYS A 130 13.12 -9.07 -1.52
CA LYS A 130 12.06 -10.04 -1.84
C LYS A 130 10.95 -9.88 -0.80
N GLU A 131 9.83 -10.57 -0.99
CA GLU A 131 8.81 -10.74 0.06
C GLU A 131 9.21 -11.90 0.99
N ASP A 132 10.40 -11.82 1.59
CA ASP A 132 10.94 -12.79 2.54
C ASP A 132 10.74 -12.33 4.00
N TYR A 133 11.09 -13.20 4.92
CA TYR A 133 10.95 -12.96 6.35
C TYR A 133 11.70 -11.68 6.80
N GLU A 134 12.95 -11.50 6.39
CA GLU A 134 13.78 -10.38 6.81
C GLU A 134 13.23 -9.02 6.33
N SER A 135 12.75 -8.98 5.09
CA SER A 135 12.12 -7.78 4.53
C SER A 135 10.83 -7.41 5.28
N TRP A 136 9.99 -8.39 5.58
CA TRP A 136 8.76 -8.17 6.36
C TRP A 136 9.08 -7.79 7.81
N LYS A 137 10.06 -8.42 8.43
CA LYS A 137 10.47 -8.12 9.81
C LYS A 137 10.99 -6.70 9.95
N THR A 138 11.90 -6.30 9.09
CA THR A 138 12.42 -4.94 9.05
C THR A 138 11.29 -3.92 8.83
N PHE A 139 10.36 -4.22 7.92
CA PHE A 139 9.24 -3.33 7.63
C PHE A 139 8.27 -3.19 8.81
N LEU A 140 7.89 -4.30 9.45
CA LEU A 140 6.95 -4.27 10.59
C LEU A 140 7.58 -3.65 11.84
N LEU A 141 8.87 -3.90 12.11
CA LEU A 141 9.61 -3.24 13.20
C LEU A 141 9.67 -1.73 12.96
N TRP A 142 10.01 -1.30 11.74
CA TRP A 142 10.02 0.11 11.38
C TRP A 142 8.66 0.79 11.54
N LEU A 143 7.55 0.11 11.17
CA LEU A 143 6.21 0.65 11.42
C LEU A 143 5.91 0.76 12.92
N LYS A 144 6.32 -0.23 13.72
CA LYS A 144 6.15 -0.24 15.17
C LYS A 144 6.94 0.88 15.84
N GLU A 145 8.20 1.09 15.45
CA GLU A 145 9.05 2.20 15.92
C GLU A 145 8.44 3.57 15.61
N ARG A 146 7.77 3.71 14.47
CA ARG A 146 7.04 4.93 14.10
C ARG A 146 5.71 5.12 14.83
N GLY A 147 5.30 4.17 15.67
CA GLY A 147 4.11 4.26 16.49
C GLY A 147 2.92 3.41 16.04
N LEU A 148 3.08 2.45 15.13
CA LEU A 148 2.00 1.52 14.78
C LEU A 148 1.59 0.71 16.01
N LYS A 149 0.35 0.88 16.45
CA LYS A 149 -0.23 0.23 17.62
C LYS A 149 -1.72 -0.05 17.46
N GLY A 150 -2.29 -0.86 18.36
CA GLY A 150 -3.72 -1.20 18.39
C GLY A 150 -4.15 -2.15 17.27
N VAL A 151 -3.20 -2.83 16.61
CA VAL A 151 -3.52 -3.71 15.47
C VAL A 151 -4.17 -4.98 15.96
N ARG A 152 -5.37 -5.28 15.45
CA ARG A 152 -6.13 -6.51 15.76
C ARG A 152 -6.13 -7.50 14.61
N LEU A 153 -6.02 -7.00 13.38
CA LEU A 153 -6.06 -7.85 12.19
C LEU A 153 -5.14 -7.30 11.10
N PHE A 154 -4.21 -8.15 10.67
CA PHE A 154 -3.47 -7.95 9.44
C PHE A 154 -4.18 -8.68 8.29
N ILE A 155 -4.33 -8.01 7.14
CA ILE A 155 -4.97 -8.55 5.94
C ILE A 155 -3.96 -8.54 4.79
N GLY A 156 -3.71 -9.69 4.18
CA GLY A 156 -2.75 -9.80 3.07
C GLY A 156 -2.87 -11.08 2.26
N ASP A 157 -1.95 -11.28 1.31
CA ASP A 157 -1.79 -12.60 0.68
C ASP A 157 -0.96 -13.51 1.58
N LYS A 158 -1.02 -14.82 1.33
CA LYS A 158 -0.22 -15.79 2.09
C LYS A 158 1.25 -15.68 1.70
N ASN A 159 2.02 -15.14 2.60
CA ASN A 159 3.47 -15.15 2.57
C ASN A 159 3.98 -15.65 3.91
N LEU A 160 4.76 -16.74 3.91
CA LEU A 160 5.22 -17.38 5.16
C LEU A 160 6.07 -16.44 6.00
N GLY A 161 6.98 -15.68 5.38
CA GLY A 161 7.81 -14.71 6.09
C GLY A 161 6.98 -13.61 6.76
N MET A 162 5.92 -13.14 6.12
CA MET A 162 5.00 -12.16 6.70
C MET A 162 4.25 -12.73 7.91
N LEU A 163 3.77 -13.97 7.82
CA LEU A 163 3.03 -14.62 8.92
C LEU A 163 3.89 -14.82 10.17
N GLU A 164 5.11 -15.33 9.99
CA GLU A 164 6.07 -15.50 11.08
C GLU A 164 6.38 -14.16 11.76
N THR A 165 6.62 -13.13 10.95
CA THR A 165 6.92 -11.79 11.46
C THR A 165 5.75 -11.16 12.22
N ILE A 166 4.50 -11.33 11.74
CA ILE A 166 3.33 -10.85 12.49
C ILE A 166 3.27 -11.47 13.87
N GLY A 167 3.48 -12.80 13.97
CA GLY A 167 3.49 -13.50 15.25
C GLY A 167 4.57 -13.01 16.23
N GLU A 168 5.73 -12.61 15.72
CA GLU A 168 6.83 -12.08 16.55
C GLU A 168 6.62 -10.62 16.98
N VAL A 169 6.26 -9.76 16.02
CA VAL A 169 6.24 -8.30 16.24
C VAL A 169 4.91 -7.83 16.84
N PHE A 170 3.79 -8.49 16.49
CA PHE A 170 2.42 -8.19 16.92
C PHE A 170 1.68 -9.46 17.35
N PRO A 171 2.10 -10.13 18.43
CA PRO A 171 1.56 -11.44 18.85
C PRO A 171 0.05 -11.40 19.15
N GLU A 172 -0.49 -10.26 19.56
CA GLU A 172 -1.92 -10.08 19.84
C GLU A 172 -2.78 -9.94 18.57
N ALA A 173 -2.16 -9.63 17.42
CA ALA A 173 -2.87 -9.41 16.18
C ALA A 173 -3.17 -10.73 15.46
N LYS A 174 -4.37 -10.84 14.89
CA LYS A 174 -4.76 -11.95 14.03
C LYS A 174 -4.35 -11.70 12.59
N TYR A 175 -4.29 -12.75 11.81
CA TYR A 175 -4.06 -12.68 10.37
C TYR A 175 -5.30 -13.15 9.60
N GLN A 176 -5.63 -12.43 8.53
CA GLN A 176 -6.66 -12.76 7.55
C GLN A 176 -6.04 -12.91 6.17
N ARG A 177 -6.09 -14.09 5.61
CA ARG A 177 -5.72 -14.30 4.22
C ARG A 177 -6.78 -13.72 3.29
N CYS A 178 -6.36 -12.94 2.31
CA CYS A 178 -7.25 -12.40 1.28
C CYS A 178 -7.95 -13.53 0.52
N ILE A 179 -9.28 -13.57 0.59
CA ILE A 179 -10.07 -14.64 -0.06
C ILE A 179 -9.95 -14.62 -1.58
N VAL A 180 -9.67 -13.48 -2.20
CA VAL A 180 -9.47 -13.38 -3.66
C VAL A 180 -8.19 -14.08 -4.07
N HIS A 181 -7.10 -13.89 -3.33
CA HIS A 181 -5.83 -14.59 -3.56
C HIS A 181 -5.96 -16.09 -3.25
N PHE A 182 -6.66 -16.45 -2.18
CA PHE A 182 -6.99 -17.84 -1.91
C PHE A 182 -7.74 -18.50 -3.07
N TYR A 183 -8.78 -17.86 -3.63
CA TYR A 183 -9.49 -18.39 -4.79
C TYR A 183 -8.57 -18.56 -6.00
N ARG A 184 -7.73 -17.55 -6.31
CA ARG A 184 -6.74 -17.65 -7.40
C ARG A 184 -5.80 -18.83 -7.20
N ASN A 185 -5.36 -19.06 -5.96
CA ASN A 185 -4.50 -20.20 -5.62
C ASN A 185 -5.22 -21.54 -5.84
N VAL A 186 -6.48 -21.68 -5.41
CA VAL A 186 -7.26 -22.90 -5.67
C VAL A 186 -7.48 -23.09 -7.18
N PHE A 187 -7.83 -22.01 -7.92
CA PHE A 187 -8.06 -22.06 -9.37
C PHE A 187 -6.82 -22.48 -10.16
N SER A 188 -5.61 -22.23 -9.67
CA SER A 188 -4.38 -22.67 -10.34
C SER A 188 -4.27 -24.21 -10.47
N ALA A 189 -5.04 -24.94 -9.66
CA ALA A 189 -5.11 -26.41 -9.68
C ALA A 189 -6.37 -26.96 -10.40
N ILE A 190 -7.13 -26.12 -11.13
CA ILE A 190 -8.43 -26.48 -11.69
C ILE A 190 -8.44 -26.25 -13.21
N PRO A 191 -8.91 -27.23 -14.00
CA PRO A 191 -9.14 -27.05 -15.43
C PRO A 191 -10.18 -25.95 -15.70
N ARG A 192 -9.97 -25.17 -16.77
CA ARG A 192 -10.82 -24.01 -17.13
C ARG A 192 -12.31 -24.34 -17.16
N GLY A 193 -12.70 -25.48 -17.71
CA GLY A 193 -14.09 -25.90 -17.81
C GLY A 193 -14.81 -26.11 -16.47
N LYS A 194 -14.07 -26.39 -15.38
CA LYS A 194 -14.63 -26.59 -14.03
C LYS A 194 -14.61 -25.33 -13.15
N MET A 195 -13.91 -24.26 -13.57
CA MET A 195 -13.70 -23.05 -12.76
C MET A 195 -14.99 -22.40 -12.26
N ARG A 196 -16.01 -22.31 -13.13
CA ARG A 196 -17.30 -21.67 -12.77
C ARG A 196 -17.99 -22.40 -11.61
N ARG A 197 -18.04 -23.75 -11.66
CA ARG A 197 -18.64 -24.56 -10.60
C ARG A 197 -17.87 -24.41 -9.30
N VAL A 198 -16.54 -24.56 -9.34
CA VAL A 198 -15.72 -24.44 -8.14
C VAL A 198 -15.75 -23.03 -7.56
N SER A 199 -15.84 -21.99 -8.41
CA SER A 199 -16.02 -20.62 -7.93
C SER A 199 -17.29 -20.43 -7.10
N MET A 200 -18.40 -21.06 -7.51
CA MET A 200 -19.64 -21.02 -6.73
C MET A 200 -19.51 -21.76 -5.41
N MET A 201 -18.85 -22.92 -5.40
CA MET A 201 -18.59 -23.70 -4.19
C MET A 201 -17.74 -22.91 -3.18
N LEU A 202 -16.62 -22.32 -3.61
CA LEU A 202 -15.77 -21.52 -2.74
C LEU A 202 -16.48 -20.27 -2.19
N LYS A 203 -17.27 -19.59 -3.03
CA LYS A 203 -18.07 -18.44 -2.57
C LYS A 203 -19.12 -18.84 -1.53
N ALA A 204 -19.70 -20.04 -1.64
CA ALA A 204 -20.67 -20.55 -0.67
C ALA A 204 -20.06 -20.74 0.72
N ILE A 205 -18.76 -21.08 0.84
CA ILE A 205 -18.06 -21.14 2.13
C ILE A 205 -18.05 -19.77 2.81
N HIS A 206 -17.63 -18.72 2.07
CA HIS A 206 -17.47 -17.37 2.63
C HIS A 206 -18.80 -16.56 2.70
N ALA A 207 -19.90 -17.16 2.27
CA ALA A 207 -21.25 -16.58 2.38
C ALA A 207 -22.00 -17.08 3.62
N GLN A 208 -21.40 -17.97 4.42
CA GLN A 208 -22.02 -18.49 5.63
C GLN A 208 -22.11 -17.43 6.73
N GLU A 209 -23.07 -17.58 7.62
CA GLU A 209 -23.40 -16.64 8.69
C GLU A 209 -22.46 -16.76 9.91
N SER A 210 -21.76 -17.87 10.04
CA SER A 210 -20.87 -18.13 11.17
C SER A 210 -19.63 -18.91 10.75
N LYS A 211 -18.56 -18.77 11.54
CA LYS A 211 -17.31 -19.53 11.32
C LYS A 211 -17.54 -21.05 11.39
N LYS A 212 -18.46 -21.53 12.25
CA LYS A 212 -18.81 -22.93 12.35
C LYS A 212 -19.47 -23.43 11.05
N ALA A 213 -20.50 -22.74 10.57
CA ALA A 213 -21.18 -23.11 9.32
C ALA A 213 -20.24 -23.03 8.11
N ALA A 214 -19.31 -22.04 8.09
CA ALA A 214 -18.31 -21.93 7.05
C ALA A 214 -17.33 -23.11 7.03
N ARG A 215 -16.92 -23.63 8.20
CA ARG A 215 -16.08 -24.84 8.31
C ARG A 215 -16.80 -26.08 7.82
N GLU A 216 -18.05 -26.27 8.23
CA GLU A 216 -18.90 -27.40 7.79
C GLU A 216 -19.09 -27.34 6.27
N LYS A 217 -19.34 -26.13 5.72
CA LYS A 217 -19.45 -25.95 4.27
C LYS A 217 -18.13 -26.19 3.54
N ALA A 218 -17.01 -25.79 4.14
CA ALA A 218 -15.68 -26.06 3.56
C ALA A 218 -15.40 -27.55 3.47
N GLN A 219 -15.76 -28.33 4.52
CA GLN A 219 -15.61 -29.77 4.50
C GLN A 219 -16.41 -30.42 3.38
N GLN A 220 -17.69 -30.03 3.20
CA GLN A 220 -18.50 -30.50 2.08
C GLN A 220 -17.87 -30.16 0.71
N VAL A 221 -17.36 -28.94 0.57
CA VAL A 221 -16.68 -28.51 -0.66
C VAL A 221 -15.42 -29.34 -0.95
N VAL A 222 -14.66 -29.69 0.08
CA VAL A 222 -13.47 -30.56 -0.05
C VAL A 222 -13.88 -31.95 -0.55
N GLU A 223 -14.93 -32.52 -0.01
CA GLU A 223 -15.47 -33.84 -0.44
C GLU A 223 -15.94 -33.79 -1.89
N GLU A 224 -16.74 -32.78 -2.25
CA GLU A 224 -17.18 -32.58 -3.64
C GLU A 224 -16.01 -32.42 -4.62
N LEU A 225 -14.94 -31.71 -4.21
CA LEU A 225 -13.72 -31.55 -5.04
C LEU A 225 -12.98 -32.88 -5.22
N LYS A 226 -12.94 -33.75 -4.19
CA LYS A 226 -12.36 -35.09 -4.27
C LYS A 226 -13.16 -35.98 -5.24
N GLU A 227 -14.50 -35.96 -5.15
CA GLU A 227 -15.40 -36.66 -6.08
C GLU A 227 -15.22 -36.19 -7.55
N MET A 228 -15.01 -34.89 -7.74
CA MET A 228 -14.72 -34.29 -9.04
C MET A 228 -13.32 -34.63 -9.58
N LYS A 229 -12.54 -35.45 -8.87
CA LYS A 229 -11.12 -35.77 -9.15
C LYS A 229 -10.22 -34.53 -9.17
N LEU A 230 -10.48 -33.57 -8.28
CA LEU A 230 -9.70 -32.35 -8.10
C LEU A 230 -8.93 -32.35 -6.77
N GLY A 231 -8.23 -33.44 -6.47
CA GLY A 231 -7.54 -33.64 -5.18
C GLY A 231 -6.56 -32.54 -4.81
N LYS A 232 -5.81 -31.97 -5.77
CA LYS A 232 -4.90 -30.85 -5.51
C LYS A 232 -5.66 -29.58 -5.09
N ALA A 233 -6.84 -29.33 -5.64
CA ALA A 233 -7.66 -28.19 -5.25
C ALA A 233 -8.28 -28.43 -3.87
N ALA A 234 -8.75 -29.63 -3.57
CA ALA A 234 -9.26 -30.04 -2.27
C ALA A 234 -8.19 -29.82 -1.18
N GLN A 235 -6.97 -30.28 -1.40
CA GLN A 235 -5.85 -30.09 -0.47
C GLN A 235 -5.58 -28.61 -0.19
N LYS A 236 -5.57 -27.75 -1.23
CA LYS A 236 -5.39 -26.31 -1.04
C LYS A 236 -6.49 -25.67 -0.21
N VAL A 237 -7.72 -26.18 -0.28
CA VAL A 237 -8.81 -25.70 0.56
C VAL A 237 -8.59 -26.17 2.00
N GLU A 238 -8.31 -27.44 2.25
CA GLU A 238 -8.04 -28.00 3.58
C GLU A 238 -6.92 -27.24 4.29
N ASP A 239 -5.77 -27.02 3.61
CA ASP A 239 -4.58 -26.40 4.19
C ASP A 239 -4.72 -24.91 4.53
N SER A 240 -5.73 -24.25 3.96
CA SER A 240 -5.73 -22.78 4.02
C SER A 240 -7.05 -22.14 4.40
N ILE A 241 -8.10 -22.92 4.57
CA ILE A 241 -9.44 -22.35 4.81
C ILE A 241 -9.52 -21.54 6.11
N GLU A 242 -8.90 -21.99 7.18
CA GLU A 242 -8.94 -21.34 8.49
C GLU A 242 -8.40 -19.91 8.44
N GLU A 243 -7.30 -19.70 7.72
CA GLU A 243 -6.70 -18.37 7.53
C GLU A 243 -7.63 -17.41 6.77
N THR A 244 -8.58 -17.93 6.00
CA THR A 244 -9.54 -17.14 5.23
C THR A 244 -10.84 -16.83 5.99
N LEU A 245 -11.05 -17.46 7.15
CA LEU A 245 -12.26 -17.31 7.98
C LEU A 245 -12.04 -16.45 9.23
N THR A 246 -10.84 -15.87 9.39
CA THR A 246 -10.49 -15.04 10.55
C THR A 246 -11.39 -13.83 10.67
N PHE A 247 -11.81 -13.23 9.54
CA PHE A 247 -12.70 -12.07 9.49
C PHE A 247 -14.05 -12.29 10.20
N MET A 248 -14.52 -13.54 10.29
CA MET A 248 -15.79 -13.89 10.94
C MET A 248 -15.76 -13.69 12.47
N GLY A 249 -14.58 -13.52 13.06
CA GLY A 249 -14.42 -13.15 14.49
C GLY A 249 -14.51 -11.64 14.74
N PHE A 250 -14.89 -10.84 13.75
CA PHE A 250 -15.04 -9.39 13.80
C PHE A 250 -16.47 -8.99 13.47
N PRO A 251 -16.89 -7.72 13.70
CA PRO A 251 -18.25 -7.27 13.39
C PRO A 251 -18.66 -7.61 11.95
N SER A 252 -19.84 -8.16 11.76
CA SER A 252 -20.34 -8.59 10.45
C SER A 252 -20.43 -7.44 9.42
N GLN A 253 -20.66 -6.22 9.90
CA GLN A 253 -20.66 -4.99 9.10
C GLN A 253 -19.27 -4.70 8.46
N HIS A 254 -18.19 -5.20 9.06
CA HIS A 254 -16.83 -5.05 8.56
C HIS A 254 -16.42 -6.14 7.55
N TRP A 255 -17.07 -7.30 7.57
CA TRP A 255 -16.66 -8.50 6.82
C TRP A 255 -16.33 -8.24 5.35
N THR A 256 -17.19 -7.47 4.66
CA THR A 256 -17.00 -7.17 3.23
C THR A 256 -15.72 -6.37 2.95
N ARG A 257 -15.22 -5.65 3.94
CA ARG A 257 -14.01 -4.82 3.86
C ARG A 257 -12.76 -5.60 4.23
N ILE A 258 -12.80 -6.37 5.34
CA ILE A 258 -11.63 -7.00 5.94
C ILE A 258 -11.32 -8.39 5.38
N ARG A 259 -12.23 -9.06 4.66
CA ARG A 259 -12.00 -10.38 4.07
C ARG A 259 -11.16 -10.35 2.79
N THR A 260 -10.89 -9.17 2.21
CA THR A 260 -10.14 -9.01 0.97
C THR A 260 -9.14 -7.86 1.06
N ASN A 261 -8.07 -7.94 0.29
CA ASN A 261 -7.08 -6.88 0.13
C ASN A 261 -7.41 -5.90 -1.02
N ASN A 262 -8.68 -5.84 -1.44
CA ASN A 262 -9.13 -5.02 -2.59
C ASN A 262 -8.77 -3.54 -2.45
N MET A 263 -8.72 -3.03 -1.22
CA MET A 263 -8.35 -1.64 -0.95
C MET A 263 -6.93 -1.36 -1.43
N LEU A 264 -6.00 -2.20 -1.01
CA LEU A 264 -4.59 -2.06 -1.37
C LEU A 264 -4.35 -2.45 -2.84
N GLU A 265 -5.08 -3.44 -3.38
CA GLU A 265 -5.02 -3.80 -4.81
C GLU A 265 -5.36 -2.60 -5.73
N ARG A 266 -6.29 -1.73 -5.32
CA ARG A 266 -6.62 -0.50 -6.08
C ARG A 266 -5.46 0.48 -6.09
N VAL A 267 -4.83 0.70 -4.94
CA VAL A 267 -3.65 1.56 -4.81
C VAL A 267 -2.48 0.98 -5.61
N ASN A 268 -2.23 -0.32 -5.51
CA ASN A 268 -1.21 -1.03 -6.27
C ASN A 268 -1.42 -0.93 -7.79
N ARG A 269 -2.67 -0.89 -8.24
CA ARG A 269 -3.00 -0.67 -9.66
C ARG A 269 -2.60 0.73 -10.13
N GLU A 270 -2.82 1.75 -9.30
CA GLU A 270 -2.38 3.11 -9.59
C GLU A 270 -0.85 3.22 -9.63
N ILE A 271 -0.16 2.58 -8.68
CA ILE A 271 1.30 2.49 -8.69
C ILE A 271 1.78 1.81 -9.98
N LYS A 272 1.26 0.63 -10.30
CA LYS A 272 1.65 -0.13 -11.51
C LYS A 272 1.36 0.63 -12.80
N ARG A 273 0.26 1.38 -12.87
CA ARG A 273 -0.06 2.23 -14.03
C ARG A 273 1.04 3.26 -14.27
N ARG A 274 1.57 3.83 -13.20
CA ARG A 274 2.62 4.86 -13.27
C ARG A 274 3.99 4.27 -13.57
N THR A 275 4.34 3.18 -12.89
CA THR A 275 5.67 2.56 -13.02
C THR A 275 5.88 1.85 -14.36
N ARG A 276 4.81 1.37 -15.01
CA ARG A 276 4.90 0.77 -16.36
C ARG A 276 5.47 1.72 -17.41
N ALA A 277 5.22 3.03 -17.29
CA ALA A 277 5.72 4.02 -18.23
C ALA A 277 7.25 4.23 -18.13
N ILE A 278 7.84 3.86 -17.00
CA ILE A 278 9.29 4.03 -16.74
C ILE A 278 10.08 2.80 -17.21
N GLY A 279 9.45 1.62 -17.19
CA GLY A 279 10.10 0.37 -17.55
C GLY A 279 10.93 -0.20 -16.40
N ALA A 280 12.21 0.13 -16.31
CA ALA A 280 13.10 -0.28 -15.23
C ALA A 280 13.67 0.95 -14.49
N PHE A 281 13.83 0.85 -13.19
CA PHE A 281 14.42 1.87 -12.34
C PHE A 281 15.94 1.71 -12.26
N PRO A 282 16.71 2.79 -12.15
CA PRO A 282 18.17 2.69 -12.02
C PRO A 282 18.58 2.04 -10.69
N ASP A 283 17.80 2.24 -9.64
CA ASP A 283 18.04 1.73 -8.29
C ASP A 283 16.72 1.55 -7.51
N GLY A 284 16.79 0.86 -6.37
CA GLY A 284 15.64 0.59 -5.51
C GLY A 284 15.07 1.86 -4.86
N ASN A 285 15.94 2.81 -4.49
CA ASN A 285 15.52 4.06 -3.88
C ASN A 285 14.66 4.90 -4.83
N SER A 286 15.05 4.99 -6.10
CA SER A 286 14.26 5.69 -7.13
C SER A 286 12.88 5.05 -7.32
N ALA A 287 12.81 3.71 -7.27
CA ALA A 287 11.54 2.98 -7.31
C ALA A 287 10.69 3.28 -6.07
N LEU A 288 11.27 3.23 -4.88
CA LEU A 288 10.61 3.52 -3.61
C LEU A 288 10.09 4.96 -3.57
N MET A 289 10.91 5.95 -3.95
CA MET A 289 10.52 7.35 -3.95
C MET A 289 9.34 7.63 -4.88
N LEU A 290 9.30 7.04 -6.07
CA LEU A 290 8.16 7.19 -6.97
C LEU A 290 6.89 6.54 -6.41
N VAL A 291 7.01 5.34 -5.80
CA VAL A 291 5.89 4.68 -5.13
C VAL A 291 5.37 5.56 -3.99
N CYS A 292 6.26 6.09 -3.15
CA CYS A 292 5.89 6.97 -2.04
C CYS A 292 5.26 8.28 -2.50
N ALA A 293 5.77 8.91 -3.56
CA ALA A 293 5.15 10.09 -4.17
C ALA A 293 3.70 9.79 -4.60
N ARG A 294 3.48 8.63 -5.25
CA ARG A 294 2.13 8.23 -5.66
C ARG A 294 1.22 7.92 -4.48
N LEU A 295 1.74 7.25 -3.45
CA LEU A 295 1.01 6.97 -2.22
C LEU A 295 0.61 8.27 -1.49
N ARG A 296 1.53 9.24 -1.38
CA ARG A 296 1.26 10.57 -0.80
C ARG A 296 0.15 11.29 -1.57
N HIS A 297 0.20 11.28 -2.89
CA HIS A 297 -0.85 11.87 -3.72
C HIS A 297 -2.22 11.19 -3.52
N VAL A 298 -2.26 9.86 -3.42
CA VAL A 298 -3.49 9.10 -3.12
C VAL A 298 -4.02 9.46 -1.74
N ALA A 299 -3.15 9.55 -0.73
CA ALA A 299 -3.52 9.93 0.64
C ALA A 299 -4.17 11.32 0.72
N GLY A 300 -3.67 12.30 -0.05
CA GLY A 300 -4.21 13.66 -0.13
C GLY A 300 -5.41 13.83 -1.07
N SER A 301 -5.96 12.75 -1.63
CA SER A 301 -7.17 12.77 -2.46
C SER A 301 -8.41 12.37 -1.66
N CYS A 302 -9.60 12.46 -2.29
CA CYS A 302 -10.86 11.95 -1.71
C CYS A 302 -10.75 10.52 -1.13
N TRP A 303 -9.73 9.76 -1.50
CA TRP A 303 -9.48 8.44 -0.95
C TRP A 303 -9.15 8.49 0.55
N GLY A 304 -8.33 9.45 1.00
CA GLY A 304 -8.00 9.64 2.42
C GLY A 304 -9.11 10.35 3.22
N GLU A 305 -9.86 11.23 2.58
CA GLU A 305 -10.88 12.04 3.22
C GLU A 305 -12.23 11.33 3.47
N LYS A 306 -12.43 10.17 2.82
CA LYS A 306 -13.69 9.41 2.93
C LYS A 306 -13.60 8.37 4.02
N ARG A 307 -14.52 8.44 5.01
CA ARG A 307 -14.68 7.39 6.03
C ARG A 307 -14.88 6.04 5.35
N TYR A 308 -14.09 5.05 5.73
CA TYR A 308 -14.06 3.73 5.09
C TYR A 308 -15.02 2.75 5.74
N MET A 309 -15.11 2.77 7.07
CA MET A 309 -16.02 1.92 7.84
C MET A 309 -16.41 2.61 9.17
N ASN A 310 -17.51 2.14 9.76
CA ASN A 310 -17.91 2.56 11.10
C ASN A 310 -17.23 1.65 12.14
N MET A 311 -16.34 2.22 12.95
CA MET A 311 -15.57 1.47 13.95
C MET A 311 -16.30 1.28 15.25
N ASP A 312 -17.46 1.94 15.48
CA ASP A 312 -18.26 1.80 16.69
C ASP A 312 -18.66 0.34 16.93
N HIS A 313 -18.98 -0.40 15.86
CA HIS A 313 -19.30 -1.83 15.95
C HIS A 313 -18.16 -2.69 16.52
N LEU A 314 -16.90 -2.27 16.37
CA LEU A 314 -15.77 -2.98 16.95
C LEU A 314 -15.68 -2.72 18.45
N LEU A 315 -15.95 -1.47 18.88
CA LEU A 315 -15.98 -1.07 20.27
C LEU A 315 -17.14 -1.74 21.05
N GLU A 316 -18.29 -1.92 20.41
CA GLU A 316 -19.44 -2.62 20.99
C GLU A 316 -19.12 -4.07 21.35
N ILE A 317 -18.38 -4.78 20.48
CA ILE A 317 -17.95 -6.17 20.75
C ILE A 317 -16.98 -6.21 21.94
N ASP A 318 -16.03 -5.28 22.02
CA ASP A 318 -15.06 -5.23 23.12
C ASP A 318 -15.75 -4.99 24.47
N ASN A 319 -16.68 -4.05 24.51
CA ASN A 319 -17.45 -3.75 25.71
C ASN A 319 -18.28 -4.95 26.16
N SER A 320 -18.86 -5.70 25.21
CA SER A 320 -19.64 -6.91 25.51
C SER A 320 -18.78 -8.05 26.04
N GLN A 321 -17.56 -8.24 25.49
CA GLN A 321 -16.62 -9.24 25.98
C GLN A 321 -16.04 -8.90 27.36
N SER A 322 -15.78 -7.64 27.63
CA SER A 322 -15.29 -7.15 28.91
C SER A 322 -16.34 -7.34 30.03
N GLN A 323 -17.63 -7.17 29.73
CA GLN A 323 -18.71 -7.40 30.68
C GLN A 323 -18.90 -8.90 31.01
N THR A 324 -18.63 -9.79 30.06
CA THR A 324 -18.74 -11.25 30.27
C THR A 324 -17.60 -11.83 31.10
N LEU A 325 -16.46 -11.12 31.19
CA LEU A 325 -15.30 -11.55 32.00
C LEU A 325 -15.34 -11.04 33.46
N VAL A 326 -16.23 -10.14 33.80
CA VAL A 326 -16.36 -9.54 35.14
C VAL A 326 -17.61 -10.05 35.88
N GLY A 327 -18.48 -10.82 35.23
CA GLY A 327 -19.63 -11.51 35.82
C GLY A 327 -19.36 -13.02 35.98
#